data_5b35cee73a43aeea55fa5a88df0a5833
#
_entry.id   5b35cee73a43aeea55fa5a88df0a5833
#
_cell.length_a   1.000
_cell.length_b   1.000
_cell.length_c   1.000
_cell.angle_alpha   90.00
_cell.angle_beta   90.00
_cell.angle_gamma   90.00
#
_symmetry.space_group_name_H-M   'P 1'
#
loop_
_entity.id
_entity.type
_entity.pdbx_description
1 polymer ?
#
loop_
_entity_poly.entity_id
_entity_poly.type
_entity_poly.pdbx_seq_one_letter_code
_entity_poly.pdbx_strand_id
1 'polypeptide(L)'
;MASKQTFLQHLQSHYQAKLDRDYCTFPDADAASGKSAQLVLLNHYELLEVQGTDSERFLQGQLSCDVREVSMDSARWGTYNNAKGRMHASFLTSAAPDVEAGYHLRMATDVATHCREVLAKYIVFSKAEIQSLSDEWLVFGIT
;
A
#
# COMPACT_ATOMS: atom_id res chain seq x y z
N MET A 1 -5.76 -8.62 -16.95
CA MET A 1 -6.32 -7.89 -15.79
C MET A 1 -6.61 -6.45 -16.20
N ALA A 2 -7.69 -5.85 -15.71
CA ALA A 2 -7.95 -4.43 -15.98
C ALA A 2 -6.94 -3.60 -15.18
N SER A 3 -6.24 -2.68 -15.84
CA SER A 3 -5.30 -1.79 -15.15
C SER A 3 -6.03 -0.82 -14.22
N LYS A 4 -5.35 -0.27 -13.22
CA LYS A 4 -5.85 0.83 -12.36
C LYS A 4 -6.49 1.93 -13.21
N GLN A 5 -5.86 2.29 -14.32
CA GLN A 5 -6.34 3.32 -15.23
C GLN A 5 -7.69 2.98 -15.89
N THR A 6 -7.86 1.71 -16.30
CA THR A 6 -9.14 1.24 -16.86
C THR A 6 -10.26 1.31 -15.81
N PHE A 7 -9.97 0.95 -14.56
CA PHE A 7 -10.95 1.04 -13.48
C PHE A 7 -11.32 2.50 -13.17
N LEU A 8 -10.34 3.40 -13.09
CA LEU A 8 -10.58 4.83 -12.86
C LEU A 8 -11.41 5.46 -14.00
N GLN A 9 -11.13 5.09 -15.25
CA GLN A 9 -11.95 5.50 -16.40
C GLN A 9 -13.38 4.97 -16.30
N HIS A 10 -13.58 3.74 -15.82
CA HIS A 10 -14.90 3.19 -15.57
C HIS A 10 -15.66 3.98 -14.50
N LEU A 11 -15.01 4.36 -13.40
CA LEU A 11 -15.61 5.22 -12.38
C LEU A 11 -16.04 6.58 -12.94
N GLN A 12 -15.21 7.20 -13.79
CA GLN A 12 -15.56 8.49 -14.42
C GLN A 12 -16.73 8.36 -15.37
N SER A 13 -16.74 7.34 -16.23
CA SER A 13 -17.74 7.19 -17.29
C SER A 13 -19.11 6.70 -16.78
N HIS A 14 -19.14 5.80 -15.80
CA HIS A 14 -20.39 5.18 -15.32
C HIS A 14 -20.94 5.83 -14.05
N TYR A 15 -20.08 6.37 -13.21
CA TYR A 15 -20.48 6.96 -11.92
C TYR A 15 -20.20 8.46 -11.83
N GLN A 16 -19.79 9.09 -12.95
CA GLN A 16 -19.48 10.52 -13.03
C GLN A 16 -18.46 10.97 -11.97
N ALA A 17 -17.57 10.06 -11.58
CA ALA A 17 -16.57 10.33 -10.57
C ALA A 17 -15.62 11.44 -11.01
N LYS A 18 -15.34 12.39 -10.11
CA LYS A 18 -14.32 13.42 -10.30
C LYS A 18 -13.06 12.95 -9.59
N LEU A 19 -12.00 12.77 -10.38
CA LEU A 19 -10.69 12.38 -9.87
C LEU A 19 -9.84 13.63 -9.64
N ASP A 20 -9.34 13.81 -8.44
CA ASP A 20 -8.29 14.75 -8.08
C ASP A 20 -7.01 13.96 -7.72
N ARG A 21 -5.91 14.66 -7.45
CA ARG A 21 -4.64 14.04 -7.11
C ARG A 21 -4.75 13.01 -5.98
N ASP A 22 -5.49 13.37 -4.95
CA ASP A 22 -5.48 12.65 -3.67
C ASP A 22 -6.82 11.98 -3.33
N TYR A 23 -7.90 12.26 -4.08
CA TYR A 23 -9.22 11.71 -3.78
C TYR A 23 -10.10 11.57 -5.03
N CYS A 24 -11.14 10.77 -4.87
CA CYS A 24 -12.19 10.58 -5.86
C CYS A 24 -13.53 10.97 -5.23
N THR A 25 -14.30 11.84 -5.89
CA THR A 25 -15.62 12.24 -5.44
C THR A 25 -16.69 11.79 -6.42
N PHE A 26 -17.89 11.46 -5.89
CA PHE A 26 -19.06 11.07 -6.67
C PHE A 26 -20.17 12.11 -6.51
N PRO A 27 -20.95 12.40 -7.57
CA PRO A 27 -21.98 13.46 -7.52
C PRO A 27 -23.03 13.25 -6.43
N ASP A 28 -23.38 11.99 -6.15
CA ASP A 28 -24.43 11.61 -5.20
C ASP A 28 -23.89 11.24 -3.81
N ALA A 29 -22.62 11.55 -3.50
CA ALA A 29 -22.02 11.23 -2.21
C ALA A 29 -22.75 11.89 -1.02
N ASP A 30 -23.36 13.06 -1.23
CA ASP A 30 -24.14 13.77 -0.20
C ASP A 30 -25.52 13.14 0.09
N ALA A 31 -26.03 12.27 -0.80
CA ALA A 31 -27.31 11.59 -0.61
C ALA A 31 -27.25 10.41 0.37
N ALA A 32 -26.05 9.96 0.73
CA ALA A 32 -25.81 8.82 1.63
C ALA A 32 -25.86 9.21 3.11
N SER A 33 -26.80 10.06 3.53
CA SER A 33 -26.97 10.48 4.94
C SER A 33 -27.64 9.43 5.83
N GLY A 34 -27.60 8.18 5.46
CA GLY A 34 -28.08 7.04 6.25
C GLY A 34 -26.94 6.14 6.71
N LYS A 35 -27.15 5.27 7.67
CA LYS A 35 -26.25 4.29 8.30
C LYS A 35 -25.63 3.25 7.34
N SER A 36 -25.28 3.63 6.11
CA SER A 36 -24.64 2.78 5.13
C SER A 36 -23.13 2.97 5.17
N ALA A 37 -22.37 1.88 5.12
CA ALA A 37 -20.92 1.93 4.97
C ALA A 37 -20.56 2.73 3.70
N GLN A 38 -19.57 3.60 3.82
CA GLN A 38 -19.05 4.37 2.70
C GLN A 38 -17.71 3.79 2.26
N LEU A 39 -17.55 3.65 0.94
CA LEU A 39 -16.29 3.26 0.34
C LEU A 39 -15.58 4.52 -0.19
N VAL A 40 -14.36 4.76 0.30
CA VAL A 40 -13.56 5.93 -0.08
C VAL A 40 -12.30 5.45 -0.82
N LEU A 41 -12.08 5.94 -2.05
CA LEU A 41 -10.85 5.68 -2.77
C LEU A 41 -9.70 6.51 -2.18
N LEU A 42 -8.66 5.84 -1.69
CA LEU A 42 -7.48 6.45 -1.07
C LEU A 42 -6.35 6.54 -2.11
N ASN A 43 -6.49 7.44 -3.08
CA ASN A 43 -5.58 7.55 -4.22
C ASN A 43 -4.17 8.09 -3.86
N HIS A 44 -4.02 8.67 -2.68
CA HIS A 44 -2.75 9.17 -2.14
C HIS A 44 -1.92 8.09 -1.43
N TYR A 45 -2.38 6.82 -1.43
CA TYR A 45 -1.60 5.68 -0.94
C TYR A 45 -1.09 4.83 -2.08
N GLU A 46 0.09 4.29 -1.88
CA GLU A 46 0.73 3.31 -2.73
C GLU A 46 1.01 2.03 -1.94
N LEU A 47 1.05 0.92 -2.67
CA LEU A 47 1.35 -0.39 -2.14
C LEU A 47 2.69 -0.85 -2.72
N LEU A 48 3.66 -1.11 -1.85
CA LEU A 48 4.86 -1.87 -2.22
C LEU A 48 4.68 -3.31 -1.76
N GLU A 49 5.04 -4.26 -2.61
CA GLU A 49 5.08 -5.67 -2.28
C GLU A 49 6.52 -6.12 -2.10
N VAL A 50 6.76 -6.87 -1.02
CA VAL A 50 8.02 -7.57 -0.77
C VAL A 50 7.71 -9.05 -0.68
N GLN A 51 8.30 -9.86 -1.57
CA GLN A 51 8.03 -11.29 -1.66
C GLN A 51 9.32 -12.10 -1.74
N GLY A 52 9.23 -13.40 -1.42
CA GLY A 52 10.33 -14.34 -1.48
C GLY A 52 10.65 -14.98 -0.14
N THR A 53 11.41 -16.06 -0.17
CA THR A 53 11.68 -16.90 1.03
C THR A 53 12.40 -16.17 2.16
N ASP A 54 13.10 -15.08 1.87
CA ASP A 54 13.80 -14.27 2.86
C ASP A 54 13.08 -12.96 3.21
N SER A 55 11.85 -12.74 2.70
CA SER A 55 11.12 -11.47 2.87
C SER A 55 10.89 -11.10 4.33
N GLU A 56 10.44 -12.06 5.16
CA GLU A 56 10.24 -11.83 6.60
C GLU A 56 11.53 -11.42 7.28
N ARG A 57 12.60 -12.20 7.08
CA ARG A 57 13.91 -11.93 7.67
C ARG A 57 14.47 -10.58 7.21
N PHE A 58 14.32 -10.27 5.93
CA PHE A 58 14.75 -8.99 5.36
C PHE A 58 14.01 -7.83 6.01
N LEU A 59 12.67 -7.86 6.00
CA LEU A 59 11.85 -6.80 6.56
C LEU A 59 12.04 -6.65 8.07
N GLN A 60 12.18 -7.77 8.82
CA GLN A 60 12.45 -7.74 10.26
C GLN A 60 13.75 -6.99 10.59
N GLY A 61 14.74 -7.03 9.70
CA GLY A 61 16.01 -6.30 9.87
C GLY A 61 15.95 -4.82 9.44
N GLN A 62 14.91 -4.39 8.75
CA GLN A 62 14.80 -3.05 8.17
C GLN A 62 13.71 -2.19 8.83
N LEU A 63 12.65 -2.81 9.35
CA LEU A 63 11.47 -2.12 9.83
C LEU A 63 11.45 -2.00 11.36
N SER A 64 10.71 -1.01 11.87
CA SER A 64 10.58 -0.80 13.31
C SER A 64 9.51 -1.69 13.97
N CYS A 65 8.62 -2.31 13.20
CA CYS A 65 7.61 -3.23 13.71
C CYS A 65 8.12 -4.67 13.70
N ASP A 66 7.53 -5.53 14.54
CA ASP A 66 7.77 -6.97 14.48
C ASP A 66 6.97 -7.58 13.32
N VAL A 67 7.67 -7.89 12.22
CA VAL A 67 7.06 -8.43 11.00
C VAL A 67 6.50 -9.84 11.22
N ARG A 68 7.02 -10.59 12.17
CA ARG A 68 6.56 -11.95 12.53
C ARG A 68 5.15 -11.97 13.13
N GLU A 69 4.68 -10.81 13.63
CA GLU A 69 3.30 -10.64 14.12
C GLU A 69 2.31 -10.28 13.01
N VAL A 70 2.79 -10.10 11.77
CA VAL A 70 1.93 -9.83 10.62
C VAL A 70 1.35 -11.14 10.11
N SER A 71 0.04 -11.17 9.92
CA SER A 71 -0.70 -12.31 9.39
C SER A 71 -1.87 -11.83 8.51
N MET A 72 -2.64 -12.75 7.96
CA MET A 72 -3.85 -12.40 7.21
C MET A 72 -4.89 -11.62 8.03
N ASP A 73 -4.89 -11.83 9.36
CA ASP A 73 -5.83 -11.18 10.29
C ASP A 73 -5.17 -10.05 11.10
N SER A 74 -3.88 -9.80 10.90
CA SER A 74 -3.12 -8.86 11.74
C SER A 74 -2.11 -8.06 10.94
N ALA A 75 -2.32 -6.75 10.87
CA ALA A 75 -1.37 -5.80 10.29
C ALA A 75 -0.62 -5.03 11.39
N ARG A 76 0.54 -4.47 11.07
CA ARG A 76 1.37 -3.68 12.00
C ARG A 76 1.79 -2.35 11.39
N TRP A 77 1.62 -1.28 12.15
CA TRP A 77 2.24 -0.01 11.82
C TRP A 77 3.73 -0.09 12.06
N GLY A 78 4.50 0.41 11.09
CA GLY A 78 5.94 0.45 11.16
C GLY A 78 6.53 1.66 10.45
N THR A 79 7.83 1.84 10.67
CA THR A 79 8.62 2.87 9.99
C THR A 79 9.90 2.25 9.43
N TYR A 80 10.39 2.87 8.36
CA TYR A 80 11.76 2.69 7.92
C TYR A 80 12.59 3.89 8.34
N ASN A 81 13.68 3.64 9.06
CA ASN A 81 14.55 4.67 9.61
C ASN A 81 15.97 4.52 9.06
N ASN A 82 16.68 5.63 8.91
CA ASN A 82 18.12 5.58 8.60
C ASN A 82 18.94 5.22 9.85
N ALA A 83 20.25 5.01 9.66
CA ALA A 83 21.18 4.68 10.73
C ALA A 83 21.30 5.75 11.84
N LYS A 84 20.81 6.97 11.60
CA LYS A 84 20.73 8.06 12.59
C LYS A 84 19.39 8.12 13.31
N GLY A 85 18.49 7.15 13.08
CA GLY A 85 17.15 7.08 13.67
C GLY A 85 16.13 8.04 13.03
N ARG A 86 16.45 8.69 11.91
CA ARG A 86 15.48 9.54 11.20
C ARG A 86 14.56 8.67 10.34
N MET A 87 13.27 8.90 10.48
CA MET A 87 12.23 8.22 9.71
C MET A 87 12.26 8.68 8.25
N HIS A 88 12.29 7.73 7.32
CA HIS A 88 12.14 7.96 5.88
C HIS A 88 10.71 7.74 5.42
N ALA A 89 10.04 6.72 5.96
CA ALA A 89 8.65 6.41 5.63
C ALA A 89 7.96 5.77 6.84
N SER A 90 6.65 6.00 6.96
CA SER A 90 5.74 5.24 7.82
C SER A 90 4.75 4.48 6.94
N PHE A 91 4.35 3.29 7.36
CA PHE A 91 3.48 2.41 6.58
C PHE A 91 2.73 1.43 7.46
N LEU A 92 1.66 0.89 6.91
CA LEU A 92 0.99 -0.29 7.43
C LEU A 92 1.52 -1.52 6.70
N THR A 93 2.10 -2.46 7.46
CA THR A 93 2.56 -3.75 6.97
C THR A 93 1.44 -4.77 7.14
N SER A 94 1.07 -5.46 6.06
CA SER A 94 0.10 -6.57 6.05
C SER A 94 0.67 -7.76 5.27
N ALA A 95 0.12 -8.96 5.48
CA ALA A 95 0.43 -10.09 4.62
C ALA A 95 -0.14 -9.87 3.21
N ALA A 96 0.57 -10.34 2.19
CA ALA A 96 0.09 -10.35 0.82
C ALA A 96 -0.79 -11.60 0.60
N PRO A 97 -2.09 -11.45 0.24
CA PRO A 97 -3.02 -12.58 0.24
C PRO A 97 -2.73 -13.61 -0.85
N ASP A 98 -2.14 -13.18 -1.96
CA ASP A 98 -1.96 -14.01 -3.16
C ASP A 98 -0.50 -14.49 -3.35
N VAL A 99 0.37 -14.20 -2.38
CA VAL A 99 1.81 -14.47 -2.48
C VAL A 99 2.32 -15.17 -1.24
N GLU A 100 2.89 -16.37 -1.42
CA GLU A 100 3.54 -17.09 -0.33
C GLU A 100 4.75 -16.29 0.18
N ALA A 101 4.84 -16.11 1.50
CA ALA A 101 5.86 -15.30 2.15
C ALA A 101 5.94 -13.87 1.60
N GLY A 102 4.79 -13.27 1.26
CA GLY A 102 4.66 -11.91 0.74
C GLY A 102 4.12 -10.93 1.79
N TYR A 103 4.58 -9.69 1.69
CA TYR A 103 4.17 -8.58 2.54
C TYR A 103 3.85 -7.35 1.71
N HIS A 104 2.78 -6.66 2.09
CA HIS A 104 2.43 -5.36 1.54
C HIS A 104 2.81 -4.25 2.52
N LEU A 105 3.46 -3.20 2.02
CA LEU A 105 3.75 -1.96 2.72
C LEU A 105 2.89 -0.86 2.12
N ARG A 106 1.82 -0.46 2.80
CA ARG A 106 0.95 0.64 2.38
C ARG A 106 1.45 1.96 2.97
N MET A 107 1.80 2.89 2.13
CA MET A 107 2.35 4.19 2.51
C MET A 107 1.86 5.32 1.60
N ALA A 108 2.14 6.57 1.96
CA ALA A 108 1.86 7.71 1.09
C ALA A 108 2.69 7.63 -0.20
N THR A 109 2.08 7.99 -1.32
CA THR A 109 2.67 7.87 -2.67
C THR A 109 3.97 8.66 -2.82
N ASP A 110 4.06 9.84 -2.21
CA ASP A 110 5.21 10.74 -2.31
C ASP A 110 6.48 10.20 -1.63
N VAL A 111 6.37 9.24 -0.70
CA VAL A 111 7.52 8.60 -0.05
C VAL A 111 7.79 7.17 -0.57
N ALA A 112 6.86 6.56 -1.30
CA ALA A 112 6.94 5.16 -1.70
C ALA A 112 8.12 4.87 -2.64
N THR A 113 8.33 5.71 -3.66
CA THR A 113 9.46 5.57 -4.60
C THR A 113 10.80 5.62 -3.86
N HIS A 114 10.98 6.61 -2.99
CA HIS A 114 12.21 6.73 -2.20
C HIS A 114 12.40 5.53 -1.26
N CYS A 115 11.35 5.09 -0.58
CA CYS A 115 11.41 3.93 0.31
C CYS A 115 11.81 2.66 -0.45
N ARG A 116 11.20 2.41 -1.61
CA ARG A 116 11.54 1.29 -2.50
C ARG A 116 13.01 1.33 -2.92
N GLU A 117 13.50 2.48 -3.39
CA GLU A 117 14.88 2.64 -3.85
C GLU A 117 15.90 2.38 -2.73
N VAL A 118 15.59 2.80 -1.52
CA VAL A 118 16.50 2.59 -0.38
C VAL A 118 16.47 1.13 0.06
N LEU A 119 15.29 0.51 0.20
CA LEU A 119 15.18 -0.91 0.55
C LEU A 119 15.81 -1.82 -0.51
N ALA A 120 15.67 -1.47 -1.80
CA ALA A 120 16.27 -2.22 -2.91
C ALA A 120 17.81 -2.32 -2.83
N LYS A 121 18.48 -1.37 -2.18
CA LYS A 121 19.94 -1.42 -2.00
C LYS A 121 20.37 -2.53 -1.02
N TYR A 122 19.53 -2.90 -0.10
CA TYR A 122 19.81 -3.90 0.94
C TYR A 122 19.28 -5.28 0.62
N ILE A 123 18.23 -5.36 -0.22
CA ILE A 123 17.56 -6.61 -0.58
C ILE A 123 18.41 -7.54 -1.45
N VAL A 124 19.45 -6.99 -2.12
CA VAL A 124 20.31 -7.72 -3.08
C VAL A 124 21.02 -8.95 -2.48
N PHE A 125 21.12 -9.05 -1.18
CA PHE A 125 21.72 -10.19 -0.48
C PHE A 125 20.68 -11.17 0.07
N SER A 126 19.41 -10.96 -0.24
CA SER A 126 18.27 -11.76 0.23
C SER A 126 17.58 -12.43 -0.93
N LYS A 127 16.99 -13.61 -0.72
CA LYS A 127 16.08 -14.25 -1.68
C LYS A 127 14.70 -13.60 -1.55
N ALA A 128 14.66 -12.30 -1.82
CA ALA A 128 13.46 -11.48 -1.80
C ALA A 128 13.55 -10.41 -2.88
N GLU A 129 12.41 -9.91 -3.29
CA GLU A 129 12.28 -8.80 -4.25
C GLU A 129 11.26 -7.79 -3.74
N ILE A 130 11.38 -6.54 -4.21
CA ILE A 130 10.46 -5.46 -3.89
C ILE A 130 9.95 -4.81 -5.17
N GLN A 131 8.65 -4.68 -5.28
CA GLN A 131 7.99 -4.03 -6.42
C GLN A 131 6.89 -3.07 -5.98
N SER A 132 6.55 -2.12 -6.86
CA SER A 132 5.38 -1.28 -6.69
C SER A 132 4.17 -1.94 -7.34
N LEU A 133 3.03 -1.91 -6.67
CA LEU A 133 1.75 -2.37 -7.18
C LEU A 133 0.84 -1.21 -7.59
N SER A 134 1.39 0.00 -7.76
CA SER A 134 0.62 1.23 -8.02
C SER A 134 -0.24 1.19 -9.27
N ASP A 135 0.16 0.42 -10.29
CA ASP A 135 -0.57 0.29 -11.55
C ASP A 135 -1.62 -0.83 -11.54
N GLU A 136 -1.55 -1.73 -10.57
CA GLU A 136 -2.39 -2.93 -10.49
C GLU A 136 -3.41 -2.85 -9.35
N TRP A 137 -3.07 -2.18 -8.25
CA TRP A 137 -3.86 -2.17 -7.02
C TRP A 137 -4.42 -0.79 -6.69
N LEU A 138 -5.58 -0.80 -6.06
CA LEU A 138 -6.25 0.38 -5.51
C LEU A 138 -6.45 0.18 -4.01
N VAL A 139 -6.27 1.27 -3.26
CA VAL A 139 -6.49 1.28 -1.81
C VAL A 139 -7.83 1.97 -1.53
N PHE A 140 -8.69 1.30 -0.77
CA PHE A 140 -9.97 1.84 -0.32
C PHE A 140 -10.02 1.90 1.20
N GLY A 141 -10.68 2.93 1.72
CA GLY A 141 -11.16 3.01 3.09
C GLY A 141 -12.65 2.67 3.15
N ILE A 142 -13.07 2.05 4.25
CA ILE A 142 -14.48 1.81 4.57
C ILE A 142 -14.77 2.55 5.87
N THR A 143 -15.84 3.34 5.89
CA THR A 143 -16.29 4.10 7.06
C THR A 143 -17.73 3.75 7.42
#